data_ea8b515a34ef3fe04e932f2154d24637
#
_entry.id   ea8b515a34ef3fe04e932f2154d24637
#
_cell.length_a   1.000
_cell.length_b   1.000
_cell.length_c   1.000
_cell.angle_alpha   90.00
_cell.angle_beta   90.00
_cell.angle_gamma   90.00
#
_symmetry.space_group_name_H-M   'P 1'
#
loop_
_entity.id
_entity.type
_entity.pdbx_description
1 polymer ?
#
loop_
_entity_poly.entity_id
_entity_poly.type
_entity_poly.pdbx_seq_one_letter_code
_entity_poly.pdbx_strand_id
1 'polypeptide(L)'
;MDSLYISTSGAFKTPYTLIVLIQFVFGMFVVIFANLWYLNNLYYFFTGQVLFPLPINDALWIRIVLILLIPLNVYGTIFLFSFSIIIFSVMIFKFLNKLNPPKEGRFKKGSKEWKYMNRRFWTAYFPIWLARALPIPWADIFAYRFFGVHIGKNVVLYEGYVDPLFVEIGDFTMTSLNICIFSHLIYHEEVLIRKVHIGAVCVVGPHTIVSPGTIMEDGAILGANSYTDLNQKLEGDLIHVGTPVNIKLPLQSLEDSQNKVERIKTENTEGED
;
A
#
# COMPACT_ATOMS: atom_id res chain seq x y z
N MET A 1 -6.95 -9.06 41.28
CA MET A 1 -7.46 -8.99 39.88
C MET A 1 -7.40 -7.54 39.45
N ASP A 2 -6.20 -7.01 39.30
CA ASP A 2 -6.03 -5.61 38.90
C ASP A 2 -6.16 -5.53 37.39
N SER A 3 -7.08 -4.68 37.01
CA SER A 3 -7.58 -4.44 35.67
C SER A 3 -6.46 -4.34 34.64
N LEU A 4 -6.46 -5.26 33.71
CA LEU A 4 -5.79 -5.13 32.41
C LEU A 4 -6.43 -3.96 31.62
N TYR A 5 -6.34 -2.75 32.15
CA TYR A 5 -6.59 -1.56 31.36
C TYR A 5 -5.40 -1.39 30.42
N ILE A 6 -5.50 -2.00 29.24
CA ILE A 6 -4.63 -1.65 28.12
C ILE A 6 -4.95 -0.20 27.79
N SER A 7 -4.16 0.71 28.35
CA SER A 7 -4.21 2.12 27.98
C SER A 7 -3.78 2.25 26.54
N THR A 8 -4.71 2.15 25.63
CA THR A 8 -4.52 2.42 24.19
C THR A 8 -4.09 3.86 23.93
N SER A 9 -4.28 4.76 24.92
CA SER A 9 -3.92 6.18 24.83
C SER A 9 -2.41 6.45 24.64
N GLY A 10 -1.54 5.48 24.90
CA GLY A 10 -0.10 5.65 24.71
C GLY A 10 0.44 5.18 23.36
N ALA A 11 -0.32 4.41 22.58
CA ALA A 11 0.15 3.89 21.28
C ALA A 11 0.25 4.98 20.21
N PHE A 12 -0.57 6.03 20.30
CA PHE A 12 -0.73 7.07 19.28
C PHE A 12 -0.23 8.46 19.71
N LYS A 13 0.83 8.54 20.49
CA LYS A 13 1.48 9.84 20.80
C LYS A 13 2.27 10.45 19.65
N THR A 14 2.34 9.80 18.49
CA THR A 14 2.86 10.43 17.29
C THR A 14 1.82 11.41 16.78
N PRO A 15 2.18 12.65 16.46
CA PRO A 15 1.23 13.65 15.95
C PRO A 15 0.85 13.31 14.50
N TYR A 16 0.07 12.24 14.33
CA TYR A 16 -0.43 11.77 13.02
C TYR A 16 -1.10 12.90 12.25
N THR A 17 -2.01 13.60 12.89
CA THR A 17 -2.73 14.73 12.29
C THR A 17 -1.75 15.80 11.78
N LEU A 18 -0.69 16.08 12.53
CA LEU A 18 0.32 17.05 12.13
C LEU A 18 1.10 16.58 10.90
N ILE A 19 1.46 15.30 10.84
CA ILE A 19 2.18 14.72 9.69
C ILE A 19 1.31 14.85 8.44
N VAL A 20 0.05 14.41 8.50
CA VAL A 20 -0.88 14.51 7.37
C VAL A 20 -1.16 15.95 6.99
N LEU A 21 -1.30 16.86 7.97
CA LEU A 21 -1.50 18.27 7.70
C LEU A 21 -0.32 18.89 6.95
N ILE A 22 0.91 18.58 7.36
CA ILE A 22 2.13 19.08 6.67
C ILE A 22 2.18 18.55 5.24
N GLN A 23 1.89 17.27 5.03
CA GLN A 23 1.83 16.66 3.70
C GLN A 23 0.78 17.35 2.82
N PHE A 24 -0.42 17.58 3.36
CA PHE A 24 -1.51 18.23 2.67
C PHE A 24 -1.18 19.68 2.31
N VAL A 25 -0.67 20.46 3.27
CA VAL A 25 -0.29 21.87 3.05
C VAL A 25 0.81 21.97 1.99
N PHE A 26 1.79 21.07 2.00
CA PHE A 26 2.81 21.05 0.97
C PHE A 26 2.21 20.77 -0.42
N GLY A 27 1.34 19.76 -0.54
CA GLY A 27 0.66 19.47 -1.80
C GLY A 27 -0.17 20.65 -2.31
N MET A 28 -0.93 21.31 -1.43
CA MET A 28 -1.69 22.51 -1.76
C MET A 28 -0.80 23.66 -2.24
N PHE A 29 0.32 23.88 -1.55
CA PHE A 29 1.28 24.92 -1.95
C PHE A 29 1.81 24.69 -3.37
N VAL A 30 2.22 23.45 -3.70
CA VAL A 30 2.69 23.12 -5.05
C VAL A 30 1.61 23.34 -6.10
N VAL A 31 0.38 22.93 -5.82
CA VAL A 31 -0.76 23.09 -6.73
C VAL A 31 -1.07 24.57 -6.97
N ILE A 32 -1.16 25.37 -5.91
CA ILE A 32 -1.42 26.81 -6.03
C ILE A 32 -0.33 27.45 -6.89
N PHE A 33 0.94 27.19 -6.58
CA PHE A 33 2.06 27.78 -7.28
C PHE A 33 2.08 27.40 -8.77
N ALA A 34 1.84 26.13 -9.08
CA ALA A 34 1.80 25.63 -10.47
C ALA A 34 0.64 26.22 -11.28
N ASN A 35 -0.47 26.55 -10.63
CA ASN A 35 -1.66 27.07 -11.30
C ASN A 35 -1.76 28.60 -11.31
N LEU A 36 -0.84 29.33 -10.67
CA LEU A 36 -0.93 30.80 -10.58
C LEU A 36 -1.09 31.48 -11.95
N TRP A 37 -0.28 31.08 -12.93
CA TRP A 37 -0.36 31.67 -14.27
C TRP A 37 -1.69 31.33 -14.97
N TYR A 38 -2.13 30.08 -14.90
CA TYR A 38 -3.39 29.62 -15.50
C TYR A 38 -4.59 30.35 -14.90
N LEU A 39 -4.67 30.41 -13.57
CA LEU A 39 -5.74 31.08 -12.84
C LEU A 39 -5.76 32.60 -13.12
N ASN A 40 -4.59 33.21 -13.20
CA ASN A 40 -4.47 34.67 -13.51
C ASN A 40 -5.00 34.99 -14.91
N ASN A 41 -4.66 34.18 -15.92
CA ASN A 41 -5.15 34.36 -17.28
C ASN A 41 -6.66 34.09 -17.40
N LEU A 42 -7.16 33.06 -16.71
CA LEU A 42 -8.57 32.71 -16.69
C LEU A 42 -9.40 33.82 -15.99
N TYR A 43 -8.91 34.33 -14.85
CA TYR A 43 -9.55 35.43 -14.13
C TYR A 43 -9.59 36.72 -14.97
N TYR A 44 -8.48 37.07 -15.64
CA TYR A 44 -8.42 38.18 -16.53
C TYR A 44 -9.41 38.06 -17.69
N PHE A 45 -9.59 36.88 -18.24
CA PHE A 45 -10.55 36.65 -19.32
C PHE A 45 -11.99 37.03 -18.92
N PHE A 46 -12.41 36.73 -17.70
CA PHE A 46 -13.78 37.01 -17.25
C PHE A 46 -13.98 38.41 -16.68
N THR A 47 -12.97 39.00 -16.09
CA THR A 47 -13.11 40.26 -15.32
C THR A 47 -12.41 41.48 -15.95
N GLY A 48 -11.48 41.23 -16.86
CA GLY A 48 -10.57 42.28 -17.38
C GLY A 48 -9.52 42.76 -16.37
N GLN A 49 -9.43 42.08 -15.18
CA GLN A 49 -8.51 42.47 -14.12
C GLN A 49 -7.49 41.33 -13.86
N VAL A 50 -6.29 41.71 -13.44
CA VAL A 50 -5.25 40.73 -13.04
C VAL A 50 -5.39 40.37 -11.58
N LEU A 51 -5.29 39.07 -11.27
CA LEU A 51 -5.26 38.60 -9.91
C LEU A 51 -3.84 38.70 -9.30
N PHE A 52 -2.82 38.47 -10.12
CA PHE A 52 -1.41 38.58 -9.76
C PHE A 52 -0.63 39.33 -10.84
N PRO A 53 0.51 39.96 -10.51
CA PRO A 53 1.35 40.69 -11.48
C PRO A 53 2.15 39.69 -12.35
N LEU A 54 1.46 38.78 -13.03
CA LEU A 54 2.01 37.81 -13.94
C LEU A 54 1.65 38.13 -15.39
N PRO A 55 2.48 37.70 -16.36
CA PRO A 55 2.21 37.92 -17.77
C PRO A 55 0.83 37.39 -18.19
N ILE A 56 0.08 38.18 -18.91
CA ILE A 56 -1.22 37.84 -19.47
C ILE A 56 -1.08 37.68 -20.98
N ASN A 57 -1.85 36.75 -21.52
CA ASN A 57 -1.93 36.55 -22.94
C ASN A 57 -3.31 36.96 -23.46
N ASP A 58 -3.37 38.08 -24.21
CA ASP A 58 -4.61 38.68 -24.72
C ASP A 58 -5.13 38.04 -26.00
N ALA A 59 -4.40 37.13 -26.62
CA ALA A 59 -4.81 36.48 -27.85
C ALA A 59 -6.09 35.65 -27.66
N LEU A 60 -7.12 35.94 -28.44
CA LEU A 60 -8.44 35.31 -28.34
C LEU A 60 -8.37 33.77 -28.41
N TRP A 61 -7.54 33.24 -29.29
CA TRP A 61 -7.38 31.79 -29.44
C TRP A 61 -6.80 31.14 -28.19
N ILE A 62 -5.88 31.80 -27.46
CA ILE A 62 -5.34 31.29 -26.20
C ILE A 62 -6.42 31.27 -25.13
N ARG A 63 -7.26 32.29 -25.07
CA ARG A 63 -8.39 32.36 -24.13
C ARG A 63 -9.35 31.18 -24.34
N ILE A 64 -9.69 30.87 -25.61
CA ILE A 64 -10.53 29.73 -25.96
C ILE A 64 -9.85 28.41 -25.53
N VAL A 65 -8.57 28.25 -25.81
CA VAL A 65 -7.81 27.07 -25.41
C VAL A 65 -7.79 26.89 -23.88
N LEU A 66 -7.57 27.97 -23.11
CA LEU A 66 -7.58 27.89 -21.64
C LEU A 66 -8.93 27.39 -21.09
N ILE A 67 -10.05 27.84 -21.68
CA ILE A 67 -11.38 27.36 -21.29
C ILE A 67 -11.54 25.88 -21.63
N LEU A 68 -11.17 25.47 -22.83
CA LEU A 68 -11.28 24.08 -23.28
C LEU A 68 -10.40 23.13 -22.43
N LEU A 69 -9.30 23.65 -21.88
CA LEU A 69 -8.38 22.90 -21.02
C LEU A 69 -8.83 22.83 -19.54
N ILE A 70 -9.95 23.47 -19.14
CA ILE A 70 -10.41 23.42 -17.74
C ILE A 70 -10.53 21.98 -17.22
N PRO A 71 -11.20 21.01 -17.91
CA PRO A 71 -11.29 19.65 -17.42
C PRO A 71 -9.92 18.99 -17.25
N LEU A 72 -9.03 19.19 -18.22
CA LEU A 72 -7.67 18.64 -18.16
C LEU A 72 -6.85 19.28 -17.03
N ASN A 73 -7.01 20.56 -16.79
CA ASN A 73 -6.37 21.26 -15.69
C ASN A 73 -6.85 20.74 -14.33
N VAL A 74 -8.16 20.49 -14.17
CA VAL A 74 -8.71 19.92 -12.93
C VAL A 74 -8.10 18.55 -12.65
N TYR A 75 -8.12 17.63 -13.62
CA TYR A 75 -7.50 16.31 -13.45
C TYR A 75 -5.98 16.42 -13.23
N GLY A 76 -5.30 17.23 -14.03
CA GLY A 76 -3.86 17.49 -13.88
C GLY A 76 -3.50 18.01 -12.49
N THR A 77 -4.33 18.87 -11.93
CA THR A 77 -4.17 19.40 -10.57
C THR A 77 -4.32 18.33 -9.49
N ILE A 78 -5.29 17.42 -9.64
CA ILE A 78 -5.47 16.28 -8.72
C ILE A 78 -4.24 15.37 -8.76
N PHE A 79 -3.74 15.05 -9.95
CA PHE A 79 -2.52 14.26 -10.11
C PHE A 79 -1.30 14.97 -9.52
N LEU A 80 -1.12 16.26 -9.85
CA LEU A 80 -0.01 17.05 -9.33
C LEU A 80 -0.01 17.10 -7.80
N PHE A 81 -1.18 17.32 -7.19
CA PHE A 81 -1.36 17.28 -5.75
C PHE A 81 -0.93 15.95 -5.16
N SER A 82 -1.44 14.86 -5.72
CA SER A 82 -1.16 13.51 -5.24
C SER A 82 0.32 13.15 -5.37
N PHE A 83 0.93 13.38 -6.51
CA PHE A 83 2.35 13.11 -6.73
C PHE A 83 3.25 13.98 -5.85
N SER A 84 2.89 15.25 -5.63
CA SER A 84 3.64 16.16 -4.75
C SER A 84 3.68 15.62 -3.32
N ILE A 85 2.54 15.16 -2.80
CA ILE A 85 2.46 14.55 -1.47
C ILE A 85 3.30 13.28 -1.41
N ILE A 86 3.20 12.40 -2.40
CA ILE A 86 3.96 11.15 -2.44
C ILE A 86 5.46 11.43 -2.44
N ILE A 87 5.95 12.30 -3.33
CA ILE A 87 7.37 12.64 -3.44
C ILE A 87 7.89 13.26 -2.15
N PHE A 88 7.18 14.23 -1.61
CA PHE A 88 7.53 14.89 -0.36
C PHE A 88 7.62 13.91 0.81
N SER A 89 6.64 13.02 0.91
CA SER A 89 6.61 12.01 1.96
C SER A 89 7.74 10.99 1.83
N VAL A 90 8.08 10.59 0.60
CA VAL A 90 9.23 9.71 0.33
C VAL A 90 10.53 10.38 0.76
N MET A 91 10.68 11.68 0.52
CA MET A 91 11.88 12.44 0.97
C MET A 91 11.98 12.41 2.51
N ILE A 92 10.89 12.70 3.22
CA ILE A 92 10.84 12.62 4.69
C ILE A 92 11.14 11.20 5.16
N PHE A 93 10.55 10.20 4.56
CA PHE A 93 10.74 8.79 4.91
C PHE A 93 12.19 8.35 4.76
N LYS A 94 12.84 8.69 3.64
CA LYS A 94 14.26 8.42 3.41
C LYS A 94 15.15 9.17 4.42
N PHE A 95 14.79 10.41 4.75
CA PHE A 95 15.50 11.18 5.78
C PHE A 95 15.38 10.53 7.16
N LEU A 96 14.19 10.06 7.55
CA LEU A 96 13.99 9.29 8.79
C LEU A 96 14.83 8.01 8.81
N ASN A 97 14.93 7.31 7.67
CA ASN A 97 15.77 6.11 7.55
C ASN A 97 17.27 6.42 7.70
N LYS A 98 17.70 7.58 7.20
CA LYS A 98 19.09 8.04 7.36
C LYS A 98 19.41 8.39 8.83
N LEU A 99 18.47 9.03 9.53
CA LEU A 99 18.65 9.40 10.95
C LEU A 99 18.66 8.20 11.90
N ASN A 100 17.86 7.21 11.61
CA ASN A 100 17.78 5.97 12.38
C ASN A 100 17.48 4.81 11.44
N PRO A 101 18.49 4.07 10.97
CA PRO A 101 18.29 2.94 10.07
C PRO A 101 17.26 1.95 10.65
N PRO A 102 16.30 1.46 9.84
CA PRO A 102 15.33 0.49 10.30
C PRO A 102 16.02 -0.82 10.70
N LYS A 103 15.56 -1.44 11.78
CA LYS A 103 16.11 -2.68 12.31
C LYS A 103 15.01 -3.64 12.69
N GLU A 104 15.25 -4.92 12.45
CA GLU A 104 14.45 -6.00 13.02
C GLU A 104 14.74 -6.15 14.50
N GLY A 105 13.76 -6.61 15.26
CA GLY A 105 13.92 -6.87 16.68
C GLY A 105 12.65 -6.64 17.47
N ARG A 106 12.81 -6.73 18.79
CA ARG A 106 11.76 -6.42 19.76
C ARG A 106 12.17 -5.15 20.51
N PHE A 107 11.31 -4.14 20.49
CA PHE A 107 11.62 -2.83 21.04
C PHE A 107 10.52 -2.37 21.99
N LYS A 108 10.93 -1.89 23.16
CA LYS A 108 10.00 -1.37 24.16
C LYS A 108 9.37 -0.05 23.71
N LYS A 109 8.15 0.17 24.14
CA LYS A 109 7.41 1.42 23.97
C LYS A 109 8.24 2.60 24.46
N GLY A 110 8.27 3.67 23.64
CA GLY A 110 9.04 4.86 23.97
C GLY A 110 10.53 4.81 23.61
N SER A 111 11.07 3.64 23.19
CA SER A 111 12.42 3.53 22.65
C SER A 111 12.62 4.38 21.39
N LYS A 112 13.87 4.59 21.00
CA LYS A 112 14.19 5.31 19.76
C LYS A 112 13.59 4.60 18.55
N GLU A 113 13.75 3.30 18.46
CA GLU A 113 13.24 2.45 17.37
C GLU A 113 11.72 2.51 17.28
N TRP A 114 11.01 2.41 18.41
CA TRP A 114 9.56 2.58 18.48
C TRP A 114 9.10 3.92 17.91
N LYS A 115 9.72 5.02 18.33
CA LYS A 115 9.36 6.37 17.88
C LYS A 115 9.58 6.53 16.37
N TYR A 116 10.71 6.02 15.85
CA TYR A 116 11.01 6.11 14.43
C TYR A 116 10.13 5.19 13.58
N MET A 117 9.81 3.98 14.07
CA MET A 117 8.86 3.08 13.40
C MET A 117 7.50 3.76 13.24
N ASN A 118 6.95 4.33 14.32
CA ASN A 118 5.67 5.06 14.24
C ASN A 118 5.72 6.25 13.27
N ARG A 119 6.80 7.03 13.28
CA ARG A 119 6.95 8.15 12.35
C ARG A 119 6.98 7.68 10.89
N ARG A 120 7.71 6.60 10.61
CA ARG A 120 7.76 6.01 9.25
C ARG A 120 6.40 5.51 8.80
N PHE A 121 5.73 4.77 9.66
CA PHE A 121 4.39 4.25 9.41
C PHE A 121 3.44 5.38 8.99
N TRP A 122 3.32 6.41 9.82
CA TRP A 122 2.41 7.52 9.54
C TRP A 122 2.84 8.39 8.36
N THR A 123 4.12 8.49 8.08
CA THR A 123 4.62 9.20 6.90
C THR A 123 4.27 8.47 5.62
N ALA A 124 4.26 7.14 5.61
CA ALA A 124 3.94 6.32 4.45
C ALA A 124 2.44 6.06 4.26
N TYR A 125 1.67 6.00 5.35
CA TYR A 125 0.26 5.57 5.33
C TYR A 125 -0.62 6.40 4.40
N PHE A 126 -0.65 7.72 4.57
CA PHE A 126 -1.49 8.60 3.77
C PHE A 126 -1.10 8.64 2.28
N PRO A 127 0.20 8.78 1.92
CA PRO A 127 0.61 8.74 0.51
C PRO A 127 0.32 7.41 -0.20
N ILE A 128 0.45 6.28 0.48
CA ILE A 128 0.11 4.97 -0.09
C ILE A 128 -1.40 4.88 -0.32
N TRP A 129 -2.21 5.31 0.65
CA TRP A 129 -3.66 5.38 0.48
C TRP A 129 -4.04 6.28 -0.71
N LEU A 130 -3.39 7.45 -0.84
CA LEU A 130 -3.62 8.39 -1.93
C LEU A 130 -3.23 7.79 -3.28
N ALA A 131 -2.12 7.05 -3.37
CA ALA A 131 -1.69 6.36 -4.58
C ALA A 131 -2.72 5.33 -5.05
N ARG A 132 -3.37 4.62 -4.12
CA ARG A 132 -4.46 3.67 -4.42
C ARG A 132 -5.73 4.34 -4.89
N ALA A 133 -6.02 5.55 -4.38
CA ALA A 133 -7.20 6.32 -4.79
C ALA A 133 -7.08 6.90 -6.21
N LEU A 134 -5.89 6.94 -6.78
CA LEU A 134 -5.68 7.38 -8.15
C LEU A 134 -6.16 6.30 -9.14
N PRO A 135 -6.79 6.70 -10.26
CA PRO A 135 -7.22 5.76 -11.30
C PRO A 135 -6.04 5.26 -12.16
N ILE A 136 -4.95 4.88 -11.53
CA ILE A 136 -3.74 4.37 -12.14
C ILE A 136 -3.44 3.01 -11.52
N PRO A 137 -3.65 1.89 -12.23
CA PRO A 137 -3.63 0.54 -11.66
C PRO A 137 -2.31 0.11 -10.99
N TRP A 138 -1.21 0.81 -11.26
CA TRP A 138 0.13 0.49 -10.76
C TRP A 138 0.71 1.56 -9.82
N ALA A 139 -0.05 2.60 -9.49
CA ALA A 139 0.44 3.72 -8.67
C ALA A 139 0.83 3.28 -7.26
N ASP A 140 0.10 2.35 -6.68
CA ASP A 140 0.37 1.79 -5.36
C ASP A 140 1.66 0.97 -5.32
N ILE A 141 1.94 0.15 -6.36
CA ILE A 141 3.18 -0.62 -6.47
C ILE A 141 4.39 0.32 -6.45
N PHE A 142 4.33 1.42 -7.20
CA PHE A 142 5.39 2.44 -7.18
C PHE A 142 5.51 3.09 -5.80
N ALA A 143 4.39 3.44 -5.18
CA ALA A 143 4.38 4.01 -3.84
C ALA A 143 5.05 3.05 -2.84
N TYR A 144 4.65 1.77 -2.81
CA TYR A 144 5.26 0.77 -1.94
C TYR A 144 6.78 0.64 -2.16
N ARG A 145 7.23 0.58 -3.42
CA ARG A 145 8.66 0.52 -3.74
C ARG A 145 9.41 1.74 -3.20
N PHE A 146 8.84 2.94 -3.33
CA PHE A 146 9.46 4.17 -2.82
C PHE A 146 9.54 4.20 -1.29
N PHE A 147 8.60 3.58 -0.61
CA PHE A 147 8.58 3.44 0.85
C PHE A 147 9.34 2.21 1.37
N GLY A 148 10.03 1.47 0.50
CA GLY A 148 11.00 0.46 0.90
C GLY A 148 10.51 -0.99 0.89
N VAL A 149 9.35 -1.25 0.29
CA VAL A 149 8.92 -2.62 -0.03
C VAL A 149 9.70 -3.09 -1.27
N HIS A 150 10.31 -4.26 -1.19
CA HIS A 150 10.95 -4.89 -2.32
C HIS A 150 9.91 -5.69 -3.11
N ILE A 151 9.52 -5.20 -4.27
CA ILE A 151 8.52 -5.83 -5.14
C ILE A 151 9.20 -6.21 -6.45
N GLY A 152 9.14 -7.48 -6.80
CA GLY A 152 9.68 -8.06 -8.02
C GLY A 152 9.00 -7.57 -9.30
N LYS A 153 9.32 -8.25 -10.41
CA LYS A 153 8.73 -7.98 -11.72
C LYS A 153 7.37 -8.68 -11.85
N ASN A 154 6.45 -8.08 -12.59
CA ASN A 154 5.13 -8.65 -12.90
C ASN A 154 4.34 -9.10 -11.67
N VAL A 155 4.53 -8.41 -10.53
CA VAL A 155 3.76 -8.63 -9.32
C VAL A 155 2.42 -7.91 -9.46
N VAL A 156 1.34 -8.58 -9.08
CA VAL A 156 0.00 -8.00 -9.00
C VAL A 156 -0.35 -7.84 -7.52
N LEU A 157 -0.43 -6.60 -7.06
CA LEU A 157 -0.99 -6.26 -5.77
C LEU A 157 -2.44 -5.82 -5.97
N TYR A 158 -3.37 -6.63 -5.48
CA TYR A 158 -4.78 -6.23 -5.44
C TYR A 158 -5.05 -5.39 -4.18
N GLU A 159 -6.30 -5.08 -3.90
CA GLU A 159 -6.66 -4.32 -2.71
C GLU A 159 -6.20 -5.04 -1.43
N GLY A 160 -5.37 -4.41 -0.66
CA GLY A 160 -4.82 -4.98 0.57
C GLY A 160 -3.88 -4.02 1.25
N TYR A 161 -3.42 -4.36 2.43
CA TYR A 161 -2.45 -3.60 3.19
C TYR A 161 -1.09 -4.31 3.18
N VAL A 162 -0.03 -3.56 2.88
CA VAL A 162 1.35 -4.05 2.97
C VAL A 162 2.15 -3.07 3.82
N ASP A 163 2.87 -3.56 4.80
CA ASP A 163 3.74 -2.72 5.62
C ASP A 163 4.86 -2.09 4.79
N PRO A 164 5.10 -0.79 4.95
CA PRO A 164 6.30 -0.18 4.41
C PRO A 164 7.53 -0.70 5.18
N LEU A 165 8.56 -1.11 4.47
CA LEU A 165 9.76 -1.76 4.99
C LEU A 165 9.57 -3.23 5.42
N PHE A 166 10.67 -3.95 5.38
CA PHE A 166 10.76 -5.35 5.82
C PHE A 166 9.77 -6.32 5.12
N VAL A 167 9.25 -5.96 3.95
CA VAL A 167 8.46 -6.84 3.11
C VAL A 167 9.16 -7.00 1.76
N GLU A 168 9.34 -8.25 1.36
CA GLU A 168 9.86 -8.64 0.05
C GLU A 168 8.85 -9.54 -0.64
N ILE A 169 8.57 -9.24 -1.90
CA ILE A 169 7.63 -9.98 -2.76
C ILE A 169 8.36 -10.30 -4.06
N GLY A 170 8.51 -11.59 -4.34
CA GLY A 170 9.21 -12.10 -5.52
C GLY A 170 8.45 -11.91 -6.82
N ASP A 171 9.13 -12.22 -7.92
CA ASP A 171 8.60 -12.03 -9.28
C ASP A 171 7.34 -12.87 -9.54
N PHE A 172 6.43 -12.36 -10.35
CA PHE A 172 5.18 -13.04 -10.78
C PHE A 172 4.26 -13.45 -9.62
N THR A 173 4.44 -12.89 -8.43
CA THR A 173 3.57 -13.15 -7.28
C THR A 173 2.30 -12.32 -7.39
N MET A 174 1.18 -12.94 -7.03
CA MET A 174 -0.16 -12.32 -7.07
C MET A 174 -0.77 -12.29 -5.68
N THR A 175 -1.31 -11.14 -5.29
CA THR A 175 -2.17 -11.02 -4.11
C THR A 175 -3.61 -10.81 -4.51
N SER A 176 -4.53 -11.26 -3.67
CA SER A 176 -5.97 -11.09 -3.84
C SER A 176 -6.52 -9.92 -3.01
N LEU A 177 -7.85 -9.79 -2.99
CA LEU A 177 -8.56 -8.74 -2.26
C LEU A 177 -8.41 -8.86 -0.74
N ASN A 178 -8.35 -7.72 -0.05
CA ASN A 178 -8.37 -7.60 1.40
C ASN A 178 -7.27 -8.40 2.12
N ILE A 179 -6.09 -8.46 1.52
CA ILE A 179 -4.92 -9.08 2.16
C ILE A 179 -4.27 -8.10 3.14
N CYS A 180 -3.63 -8.63 4.18
CA CYS A 180 -2.80 -7.86 5.09
C CYS A 180 -1.43 -8.52 5.24
N ILE A 181 -0.36 -7.81 4.89
CA ILE A 181 1.02 -8.27 5.06
C ILE A 181 1.67 -7.37 6.10
N PHE A 182 1.87 -7.92 7.30
CA PHE A 182 2.46 -7.21 8.42
C PHE A 182 3.90 -7.64 8.65
N SER A 183 4.82 -6.70 8.69
CA SER A 183 6.19 -6.88 9.14
C SER A 183 6.38 -6.49 10.60
N HIS A 184 5.34 -5.95 11.24
CA HIS A 184 5.37 -5.56 12.65
C HIS A 184 4.13 -6.03 13.40
N LEU A 185 4.31 -6.27 14.70
CA LEU A 185 3.24 -6.54 15.64
C LEU A 185 3.45 -5.70 16.89
N ILE A 186 2.40 -4.99 17.31
CA ILE A 186 2.40 -4.28 18.59
C ILE A 186 1.69 -5.15 19.61
N TYR A 187 2.41 -5.52 20.65
CA TYR A 187 1.88 -6.36 21.73
C TYR A 187 2.29 -5.80 23.09
N HIS A 188 1.30 -5.50 23.95
CA HIS A 188 1.51 -4.80 25.20
C HIS A 188 2.28 -3.47 25.01
N GLU A 189 3.43 -3.36 25.60
CA GLU A 189 4.31 -2.20 25.53
C GLU A 189 5.54 -2.42 24.65
N GLU A 190 5.45 -3.36 23.70
CA GLU A 190 6.54 -3.68 22.79
C GLU A 190 6.06 -3.70 21.34
N VAL A 191 6.98 -3.44 20.42
CA VAL A 191 6.82 -3.71 19.00
C VAL A 191 7.81 -4.78 18.57
N LEU A 192 7.31 -5.81 17.93
CA LEU A 192 8.09 -6.82 17.25
C LEU A 192 8.16 -6.44 15.77
N ILE A 193 9.35 -6.37 15.20
CA ILE A 193 9.58 -6.13 13.77
C ILE A 193 10.34 -7.33 13.23
N ARG A 194 9.79 -7.98 12.19
CA ARG A 194 10.37 -9.13 11.50
C ARG A 194 10.12 -9.01 10.01
N LYS A 195 11.14 -9.33 9.24
CA LYS A 195 11.05 -9.34 7.77
C LYS A 195 10.08 -10.42 7.31
N VAL A 196 9.23 -10.06 6.37
CA VAL A 196 8.38 -10.98 5.62
C VAL A 196 9.00 -11.20 4.26
N HIS A 197 9.12 -12.45 3.86
CA HIS A 197 9.60 -12.84 2.54
C HIS A 197 8.56 -13.69 1.85
N ILE A 198 8.09 -13.22 0.71
CA ILE A 198 7.20 -13.95 -0.19
C ILE A 198 7.98 -14.21 -1.45
N GLY A 199 8.19 -15.48 -1.78
CA GLY A 199 8.96 -15.92 -2.94
C GLY A 199 8.34 -15.56 -4.27
N ALA A 200 8.91 -16.07 -5.33
CA ALA A 200 8.39 -15.90 -6.69
C ALA A 200 7.20 -16.84 -6.97
N VAL A 201 6.33 -16.42 -7.91
CA VAL A 201 5.18 -17.23 -8.37
C VAL A 201 4.23 -17.64 -7.23
N CYS A 202 4.23 -16.90 -6.13
CA CYS A 202 3.36 -17.14 -4.99
C CYS A 202 1.95 -16.56 -5.22
N VAL A 203 0.96 -17.16 -4.56
CA VAL A 203 -0.40 -16.61 -4.52
C VAL A 203 -0.82 -16.37 -3.07
N VAL A 204 -1.23 -15.14 -2.77
CA VAL A 204 -1.80 -14.76 -1.47
C VAL A 204 -3.30 -14.59 -1.63
N GLY A 205 -4.06 -15.55 -1.15
CA GLY A 205 -5.51 -15.63 -1.30
C GLY A 205 -6.27 -14.49 -0.61
N PRO A 206 -7.56 -14.29 -0.94
CA PRO A 206 -8.35 -13.21 -0.38
C PRO A 206 -8.56 -13.35 1.14
N HIS A 207 -8.68 -12.21 1.81
CA HIS A 207 -8.91 -12.12 3.26
C HIS A 207 -7.84 -12.84 4.10
N THR A 208 -6.59 -12.86 3.64
CA THR A 208 -5.47 -13.49 4.35
C THR A 208 -4.69 -12.48 5.17
N ILE A 209 -4.03 -12.99 6.21
CA ILE A 209 -3.09 -12.22 7.02
C ILE A 209 -1.74 -12.93 7.01
N VAL A 210 -0.72 -12.23 6.53
CA VAL A 210 0.66 -12.68 6.59
C VAL A 210 1.33 -11.99 7.78
N SER A 211 1.69 -12.80 8.77
CA SER A 211 2.25 -12.33 10.05
C SER A 211 3.75 -12.02 9.95
N PRO A 212 4.30 -11.20 10.86
CA PRO A 212 5.72 -10.87 10.89
C PRO A 212 6.62 -12.10 10.92
N GLY A 213 7.67 -12.08 10.11
CA GLY A 213 8.64 -13.17 10.03
C GLY A 213 8.22 -14.35 9.14
N THR A 214 7.06 -14.27 8.50
CA THR A 214 6.63 -15.32 7.56
C THR A 214 7.57 -15.41 6.36
N ILE A 215 7.91 -16.64 5.98
CA ILE A 215 8.65 -16.96 4.77
C ILE A 215 7.78 -17.87 3.91
N MET A 216 7.39 -17.40 2.74
CA MET A 216 6.76 -18.21 1.69
C MET A 216 7.81 -18.56 0.65
N GLU A 217 8.06 -19.85 0.46
CA GLU A 217 8.94 -20.33 -0.61
C GLU A 217 8.28 -20.15 -1.98
N ASP A 218 9.08 -20.23 -3.04
CA ASP A 218 8.59 -20.04 -4.41
C ASP A 218 7.45 -21.02 -4.73
N GLY A 219 6.44 -20.55 -5.46
CA GLY A 219 5.27 -21.35 -5.80
C GLY A 219 4.26 -21.59 -4.66
N ALA A 220 4.53 -21.15 -3.43
CA ALA A 220 3.63 -21.35 -2.31
C ALA A 220 2.31 -20.57 -2.49
N ILE A 221 1.20 -21.21 -2.14
CA ILE A 221 -0.14 -20.60 -2.15
C ILE A 221 -0.68 -20.51 -0.73
N LEU A 222 -1.01 -19.31 -0.29
CA LEU A 222 -1.78 -19.10 0.94
C LEU A 222 -3.26 -19.01 0.58
N GLY A 223 -4.04 -20.01 1.02
CA GLY A 223 -5.47 -20.11 0.69
C GLY A 223 -6.30 -19.01 1.33
N ALA A 224 -7.50 -18.80 0.80
CA ALA A 224 -8.44 -17.79 1.27
C ALA A 224 -8.76 -17.92 2.78
N ASN A 225 -9.03 -16.79 3.44
CA ASN A 225 -9.36 -16.71 4.86
C ASN A 225 -8.34 -17.37 5.81
N SER A 226 -7.08 -17.47 5.39
CA SER A 226 -6.02 -18.06 6.21
C SER A 226 -5.12 -17.00 6.82
N TYR A 227 -4.49 -17.31 7.95
CA TYR A 227 -3.44 -16.47 8.49
C TYR A 227 -2.21 -17.27 8.92
N THR A 228 -1.04 -16.68 8.78
CA THR A 228 0.21 -17.30 9.21
C THR A 228 0.54 -16.95 10.65
N ASP A 229 1.14 -17.88 11.38
CA ASP A 229 1.75 -17.59 12.68
C ASP A 229 3.05 -16.78 12.54
N LEU A 230 3.53 -16.24 13.66
CA LEU A 230 4.81 -15.53 13.70
C LEU A 230 5.96 -16.45 13.28
N ASN A 231 6.81 -15.96 12.37
CA ASN A 231 7.97 -16.66 11.82
C ASN A 231 7.61 -18.00 11.13
N GLN A 232 6.38 -18.14 10.64
CA GLN A 232 5.96 -19.34 9.95
C GLN A 232 6.63 -19.48 8.60
N LYS A 233 7.03 -20.71 8.26
CA LYS A 233 7.58 -21.05 6.96
C LYS A 233 6.53 -21.85 6.17
N LEU A 234 6.21 -21.38 4.95
CA LEU A 234 5.33 -22.06 4.01
C LEU A 234 6.19 -22.63 2.88
N GLU A 235 6.13 -23.94 2.73
CA GLU A 235 6.88 -24.68 1.71
C GLU A 235 6.36 -24.34 0.30
N GLY A 236 7.24 -24.38 -0.69
CA GLY A 236 6.92 -24.13 -2.08
C GLY A 236 6.01 -25.18 -2.70
N ASP A 237 5.33 -24.81 -3.79
CA ASP A 237 4.47 -25.68 -4.60
C ASP A 237 3.36 -26.41 -3.81
N LEU A 238 2.94 -25.83 -2.69
CA LEU A 238 1.86 -26.32 -1.84
C LEU A 238 0.82 -25.24 -1.58
N ILE A 239 -0.42 -25.67 -1.33
CA ILE A 239 -1.49 -24.83 -0.84
C ILE A 239 -1.55 -24.94 0.68
N HIS A 240 -1.40 -23.81 1.35
CA HIS A 240 -1.43 -23.67 2.80
C HIS A 240 -2.73 -23.04 3.24
N VAL A 241 -3.50 -23.69 4.10
CA VAL A 241 -4.79 -23.20 4.60
C VAL A 241 -4.91 -23.33 6.11
N GLY A 242 -5.72 -22.50 6.71
CA GLY A 242 -6.07 -22.57 8.12
C GLY A 242 -5.95 -21.24 8.87
N THR A 243 -6.49 -21.23 10.08
CA THR A 243 -6.60 -20.06 10.98
C THR A 243 -6.18 -20.44 12.41
N PRO A 244 -4.89 -20.60 12.70
CA PRO A 244 -3.69 -20.39 11.87
C PRO A 244 -3.46 -21.49 10.82
N VAL A 245 -2.58 -21.21 9.86
CA VAL A 245 -2.20 -22.17 8.81
C VAL A 245 -1.58 -23.43 9.43
N ASN A 246 -2.25 -24.55 9.23
CA ASN A 246 -1.81 -25.87 9.73
C ASN A 246 -2.10 -27.03 8.77
N ILE A 247 -2.73 -26.77 7.64
CA ILE A 247 -3.07 -27.74 6.60
C ILE A 247 -2.26 -27.45 5.36
N LYS A 248 -1.67 -28.49 4.76
CA LYS A 248 -0.95 -28.45 3.50
C LYS A 248 -1.66 -29.34 2.49
N LEU A 249 -1.93 -28.84 1.32
CA LEU A 249 -2.56 -29.56 0.24
C LEU A 249 -1.66 -29.53 -1.00
N PRO A 250 -1.58 -30.62 -1.77
CA PRO A 250 -0.83 -30.63 -3.01
C PRO A 250 -1.46 -29.69 -4.04
N LEU A 251 -0.64 -29.08 -4.88
CA LEU A 251 -1.08 -28.33 -6.03
C LEU A 251 -1.66 -29.32 -7.06
N GLN A 252 -2.97 -29.27 -7.31
CA GLN A 252 -3.60 -30.09 -8.34
C GLN A 252 -3.54 -29.37 -9.68
N SER A 253 -3.16 -30.10 -10.75
CA SER A 253 -3.23 -29.54 -12.09
C SER A 253 -4.69 -29.24 -12.48
N LEU A 254 -4.88 -28.30 -13.40
CA LEU A 254 -6.23 -28.02 -13.94
C LEU A 254 -6.85 -29.25 -14.60
N GLU A 255 -6.03 -30.10 -15.23
CA GLU A 255 -6.47 -31.36 -15.84
C GLU A 255 -6.96 -32.36 -14.81
N ASP A 256 -6.26 -32.51 -13.67
CA ASP A 256 -6.70 -33.37 -12.57
C ASP A 256 -8.02 -32.91 -11.96
N SER A 257 -8.22 -31.58 -11.89
CA SER A 257 -9.47 -31.00 -11.40
C SER A 257 -10.64 -31.23 -12.37
N GLN A 258 -10.40 -31.15 -13.68
CA GLN A 258 -11.42 -31.43 -14.70
C GLN A 258 -11.80 -32.92 -14.69
N ASN A 259 -10.83 -33.82 -14.68
CA ASN A 259 -11.05 -35.27 -14.61
C ASN A 259 -11.85 -35.67 -13.35
N LYS A 260 -11.62 -34.99 -12.22
CA LYS A 260 -12.39 -35.23 -11.00
C LYS A 260 -13.83 -34.76 -11.12
N VAL A 261 -14.08 -33.61 -11.76
CA VAL A 261 -15.43 -33.11 -12.00
C VAL A 261 -16.22 -34.01 -12.97
N GLU A 262 -15.55 -34.53 -14.01
CA GLU A 262 -16.18 -35.49 -14.94
C GLU A 262 -16.54 -36.81 -14.27
N ARG A 263 -15.68 -37.37 -13.41
CA ARG A 263 -15.97 -38.57 -12.63
C ARG A 263 -17.19 -38.39 -11.72
N ILE A 264 -17.28 -37.28 -11.00
CA ILE A 264 -18.42 -36.97 -10.13
C ILE A 264 -19.73 -36.84 -10.95
N LYS A 265 -19.66 -36.30 -12.15
CA LYS A 265 -20.83 -36.21 -13.04
C LYS A 265 -21.30 -37.57 -13.54
N THR A 266 -20.36 -38.46 -13.91
CA THR A 266 -20.68 -39.83 -14.35
C THR A 266 -21.24 -40.66 -13.20
N GLU A 267 -20.66 -40.58 -12.00
CA GLU A 267 -21.19 -41.29 -10.82
C GLU A 267 -22.62 -40.84 -10.43
N ASN A 268 -22.94 -39.56 -10.59
CA ASN A 268 -24.27 -39.04 -10.30
C ASN A 268 -25.31 -39.43 -11.37
N THR A 269 -24.89 -39.63 -12.62
CA THR A 269 -25.80 -40.08 -13.70
C THR A 269 -26.05 -41.58 -13.67
N GLU A 270 -25.15 -42.42 -13.15
CA GLU A 270 -25.32 -43.87 -13.00
C GLU A 270 -26.12 -44.24 -11.75
N GLY A 271 -26.37 -43.28 -10.83
CA GLY A 271 -27.17 -43.50 -9.61
C GLY A 271 -28.65 -43.08 -9.73
N GLU A 272 -29.07 -42.62 -10.87
CA GLU A 272 -30.47 -42.22 -11.14
C GLU A 272 -31.25 -43.23 -12.05
N ASP A 273 -30.65 -44.35 -12.45
CA ASP A 273 -31.26 -45.46 -13.15
C ASP A 273 -31.49 -46.64 -12.13
#